data_887c42971b135ddf86b02532de8138b1
#
_entry.id   887c42971b135ddf86b02532de8138b1
#
_cell.length_a   1.000
_cell.length_b   1.000
_cell.length_c   1.000
_cell.angle_alpha   90.00
_cell.angle_beta   90.00
_cell.angle_gamma   90.00
#
_symmetry.space_group_name_H-M   'P 1'
#
loop_
_entity.id
_entity.type
_entity.pdbx_description
1 polymer ?
#
loop_
_entity_poly.entity_id
_entity_poly.type
_entity_poly.pdbx_seq_one_letter_code
_entity_poly.pdbx_strand_id
1 'polypeptide(L)'
;MYKALFFTLDDKNAVTFAGKRQSKDIKVAQKMCEFMSGTPLAIKAKSANFFEGVDIPLVTVDNFVDCREDTPTAFCEEIPSQEVLDNALVLIVFRWNRNYPSLTNERLNLDGYSKTFVEEFAGNSHEKITVEVYNK
;
A
#
# COMPACT_ATOMS: atom_id res chain seq x y z
N MET A 1 -13.05 9.86 -4.83
CA MET A 1 -12.23 8.62 -4.92
C MET A 1 -10.78 8.92 -4.62
N TYR A 2 -10.05 7.92 -4.13
CA TYR A 2 -8.62 8.06 -3.83
C TYR A 2 -7.83 8.23 -5.12
N LYS A 3 -6.93 9.21 -5.12
CA LYS A 3 -6.05 9.49 -6.26
C LYS A 3 -4.80 8.64 -6.22
N ALA A 4 -4.36 8.23 -5.02
CA ALA A 4 -3.18 7.40 -4.82
C ALA A 4 -3.49 6.27 -3.84
N LEU A 5 -2.95 5.09 -4.12
CA LEU A 5 -3.10 3.93 -3.25
C LEU A 5 -1.70 3.39 -2.91
N PHE A 6 -1.49 3.09 -1.63
CA PHE A 6 -0.30 2.37 -1.17
C PHE A 6 -0.60 0.88 -1.06
N PHE A 7 0.36 0.07 -1.49
CA PHE A 7 0.33 -1.38 -1.34
C PHE A 7 1.67 -1.88 -0.83
N THR A 8 1.64 -3.00 -0.11
CA THR A 8 2.84 -3.80 0.17
C THR A 8 2.67 -5.12 -0.56
N LEU A 9 3.64 -5.48 -1.39
CA LEU A 9 3.56 -6.64 -2.28
C LEU A 9 4.80 -7.53 -2.16
N ASP A 10 4.61 -8.83 -2.42
CA ASP A 10 5.74 -9.72 -2.66
C ASP A 10 6.20 -9.63 -4.14
N ASP A 11 7.16 -10.48 -4.54
CA ASP A 11 7.71 -10.45 -5.90
C ASP A 11 6.69 -10.84 -6.97
N LYS A 12 5.58 -11.46 -6.58
CA LYS A 12 4.52 -11.91 -7.48
C LYS A 12 3.31 -10.99 -7.47
N ASN A 13 3.43 -9.80 -6.89
CA ASN A 13 2.34 -8.83 -6.73
C ASN A 13 1.21 -9.30 -5.80
N ALA A 14 1.47 -10.28 -4.93
CA ALA A 14 0.51 -10.72 -3.93
C ALA A 14 0.52 -9.77 -2.73
N VAL A 15 -0.66 -9.47 -2.20
CA VAL A 15 -0.86 -8.54 -1.07
C VAL A 15 -0.80 -9.27 0.27
N THR A 16 -1.19 -10.55 0.27
CA THR A 16 -1.29 -11.34 1.50
C THR A 16 -0.48 -12.64 1.40
N PHE A 17 -0.27 -13.25 2.57
CA PHE A 17 0.31 -14.58 2.72
C PHE A 17 -0.73 -15.46 3.42
N ALA A 18 -1.30 -16.42 2.71
CA ALA A 18 -2.35 -17.31 3.25
C ALA A 18 -3.51 -16.51 3.90
N GLY A 19 -3.95 -15.42 3.24
CA GLY A 19 -5.03 -14.58 3.74
C GLY A 19 -4.65 -13.63 4.87
N LYS A 20 -3.37 -13.59 5.26
CA LYS A 20 -2.85 -12.74 6.35
C LYS A 20 -1.84 -11.74 5.81
N ARG A 21 -1.53 -10.72 6.63
CA ARG A 21 -0.47 -9.76 6.32
C ARG A 21 0.86 -10.47 6.09
N GLN A 22 1.56 -10.12 5.02
CA GLN A 22 2.87 -10.69 4.69
C GLN A 22 3.93 -10.27 5.70
N SER A 23 3.99 -9.00 6.03
CA SER A 23 4.95 -8.45 6.96
C SER A 23 4.52 -7.07 7.46
N LYS A 24 5.20 -6.58 8.49
CA LYS A 24 5.00 -5.25 9.06
C LYS A 24 6.38 -4.63 9.25
N ASP A 25 6.54 -3.37 8.84
CA ASP A 25 7.82 -2.69 8.90
C ASP A 25 7.63 -1.21 9.17
N ILE A 26 8.20 -0.73 10.28
CA ILE A 26 8.09 0.68 10.66
C ILE A 26 8.77 1.60 9.63
N LYS A 27 9.81 1.15 8.95
CA LYS A 27 10.49 1.94 7.92
C LYS A 27 9.61 2.15 6.71
N VAL A 28 8.78 1.16 6.36
CA VAL A 28 7.77 1.29 5.30
C VAL A 28 6.73 2.33 5.68
N ALA A 29 6.21 2.25 6.91
CA ALA A 29 5.23 3.22 7.40
C ALA A 29 5.79 4.64 7.42
N GLN A 30 7.05 4.82 7.85
CA GLN A 30 7.74 6.10 7.83
C GLN A 30 7.94 6.61 6.40
N LYS A 31 8.27 5.72 5.46
CA LYS A 31 8.46 6.07 4.05
C LYS A 31 7.14 6.53 3.41
N MET A 32 6.02 5.93 3.80
CA MET A 32 4.71 6.38 3.34
C MET A 32 4.45 7.83 3.70
N CYS A 33 4.88 8.26 4.91
CA CYS A 33 4.73 9.65 5.33
C CYS A 33 5.44 10.63 4.40
N GLU A 34 6.56 10.23 3.80
CA GLU A 34 7.32 11.08 2.88
C GLU A 34 6.56 11.34 1.57
N PHE A 35 5.67 10.42 1.19
CA PHE A 35 4.81 10.60 0.01
C PHE A 35 3.55 11.40 0.29
N MET A 36 3.27 11.68 1.57
CA MET A 36 2.06 12.38 1.97
C MET A 36 2.37 13.85 2.27
N SER A 37 1.43 14.72 1.93
CA SER A 37 1.61 16.18 2.09
C SER A 37 0.78 16.72 3.27
N GLY A 38 0.79 15.99 4.39
CA GLY A 38 0.02 16.39 5.57
C GLY A 38 -1.45 16.03 5.53
N THR A 39 -1.91 15.34 4.49
CA THR A 39 -3.30 14.86 4.40
C THR A 39 -3.45 13.54 5.16
N PRO A 40 -4.65 13.21 5.65
CA PRO A 40 -4.90 11.93 6.30
C PRO A 40 -4.75 10.75 5.33
N LEU A 41 -4.43 9.59 5.88
CA LEU A 41 -4.36 8.32 5.15
C LEU A 41 -5.58 7.47 5.54
N ALA A 42 -6.34 7.01 4.56
CA ALA A 42 -7.45 6.10 4.79
C ALA A 42 -6.97 4.67 4.96
N ILE A 43 -7.45 4.00 5.98
CA ILE A 43 -7.13 2.59 6.25
C ILE A 43 -8.39 1.86 6.70
N LYS A 44 -8.37 0.54 6.61
CA LYS A 44 -9.33 -0.29 7.35
C LYS A 44 -8.82 -0.51 8.78
N ALA A 45 -9.73 -0.77 9.72
CA ALA A 45 -9.39 -0.90 11.13
C ALA A 45 -8.28 -1.92 11.39
N LYS A 46 -8.27 -3.04 10.66
CA LYS A 46 -7.25 -4.08 10.79
C LYS A 46 -5.83 -3.62 10.43
N SER A 47 -5.71 -2.51 9.70
CA SER A 47 -4.42 -1.97 9.27
C SER A 47 -3.82 -0.97 10.25
N ALA A 48 -4.55 -0.57 11.28
CA ALA A 48 -4.10 0.46 12.23
C ALA A 48 -2.77 0.10 12.88
N ASN A 49 -2.56 -1.16 13.23
CA ASN A 49 -1.33 -1.59 13.89
C ASN A 49 -0.09 -1.57 12.99
N PHE A 50 -0.26 -1.44 11.68
CA PHE A 50 0.87 -1.25 10.77
C PHE A 50 1.60 0.07 11.04
N PHE A 51 0.89 1.04 11.58
CA PHE A 51 1.39 2.40 11.82
C PHE A 51 1.73 2.68 13.29
N GLU A 52 1.80 1.65 14.13
CA GLU A 52 2.22 1.83 15.53
C GLU A 52 3.62 2.44 15.60
N GLY A 53 3.77 3.49 16.42
CA GLY A 53 5.04 4.20 16.57
C GLY A 53 5.34 5.22 15.48
N VAL A 54 4.41 5.43 14.55
CA VAL A 54 4.56 6.41 13.46
C VAL A 54 3.49 7.48 13.61
N ASP A 55 3.91 8.74 13.59
CA ASP A 55 2.99 9.87 13.69
C ASP A 55 2.45 10.21 12.29
N ILE A 56 1.30 9.64 11.98
CA ILE A 56 0.60 9.85 10.71
C ILE A 56 -0.90 9.97 10.97
N PRO A 57 -1.58 10.99 10.42
CA PRO A 57 -3.03 11.10 10.59
C PRO A 57 -3.74 9.99 9.83
N LEU A 58 -4.54 9.20 10.54
CA LEU A 58 -5.27 8.06 9.99
C LEU A 58 -6.77 8.30 10.04
N VAL A 59 -7.47 7.90 8.98
CA VAL A 59 -8.93 7.86 8.91
C VAL A 59 -9.34 6.42 8.65
N THR A 60 -10.11 5.85 9.57
CA THR A 60 -10.61 4.48 9.41
C THR A 60 -11.89 4.49 8.58
N VAL A 61 -11.93 3.65 7.55
CA VAL A 61 -13.11 3.45 6.70
C VAL A 61 -13.52 1.98 6.72
N ASP A 62 -14.81 1.72 6.58
CA ASP A 62 -15.32 0.34 6.48
C ASP A 62 -15.11 -0.22 5.08
N ASN A 63 -15.15 0.64 4.07
CA ASN A 63 -14.99 0.27 2.68
C ASN A 63 -14.28 1.40 1.94
N PHE A 64 -13.33 1.07 1.04
CA PHE A 64 -12.57 2.07 0.29
C PHE A 64 -13.41 2.85 -0.73
N VAL A 65 -14.64 2.45 -1.02
CA VAL A 65 -15.55 3.28 -1.82
C VAL A 65 -16.09 4.46 -1.02
N ASP A 66 -16.01 4.42 0.31
CA ASP A 66 -16.48 5.48 1.22
C ASP A 66 -15.38 6.51 1.45
N CYS A 67 -14.90 7.14 0.39
CA CYS A 67 -13.81 8.09 0.47
C CYS A 67 -14.27 9.48 0.88
N ARG A 68 -13.38 10.24 1.54
CA ARG A 68 -13.59 11.63 1.94
C ARG A 68 -12.75 12.55 1.06
N GLU A 69 -13.24 13.76 0.81
CA GLU A 69 -12.54 14.75 -0.02
C GLU A 69 -11.17 15.16 0.56
N ASP A 70 -11.06 15.19 1.89
CA ASP A 70 -9.81 15.57 2.58
C ASP A 70 -8.79 14.44 2.66
N THR A 71 -9.13 13.25 2.17
CA THR A 71 -8.30 12.03 2.29
C THR A 71 -8.06 11.45 0.90
N PRO A 72 -7.07 11.96 0.15
CA PRO A 72 -6.83 11.54 -1.23
C PRO A 72 -6.09 10.22 -1.38
N THR A 73 -5.57 9.65 -0.28
CA THR A 73 -4.69 8.48 -0.30
C THR A 73 -5.18 7.41 0.65
N ALA A 74 -5.07 6.14 0.24
CA ALA A 74 -5.42 5.00 1.07
C ALA A 74 -4.30 3.96 1.09
N PHE A 75 -4.16 3.24 2.20
CA PHE A 75 -3.30 2.07 2.31
C PHE A 75 -4.16 0.81 2.25
N CYS A 76 -3.88 -0.05 1.29
CA CYS A 76 -4.66 -1.26 1.05
C CYS A 76 -3.85 -2.51 1.37
N GLU A 77 -4.32 -3.29 2.34
CA GLU A 77 -3.78 -4.62 2.64
C GLU A 77 -4.63 -5.72 2.00
N GLU A 78 -5.42 -5.35 1.02
CA GLU A 78 -6.25 -6.22 0.20
C GLU A 78 -6.38 -5.60 -1.19
N ILE A 79 -6.81 -6.37 -2.18
CA ILE A 79 -7.10 -5.81 -3.49
C ILE A 79 -8.44 -5.09 -3.41
N PRO A 80 -8.48 -3.76 -3.61
CA PRO A 80 -9.74 -3.03 -3.57
C PRO A 80 -10.61 -3.34 -4.79
N SER A 81 -11.85 -2.88 -4.78
CA SER A 81 -12.76 -3.06 -5.91
C SER A 81 -12.20 -2.39 -7.17
N GLN A 82 -12.65 -2.85 -8.32
CA GLN A 82 -12.24 -2.28 -9.61
C GLN A 82 -12.59 -0.79 -9.71
N GLU A 83 -13.70 -0.37 -9.11
CA GLU A 83 -14.09 1.03 -9.05
C GLU A 83 -13.02 1.89 -8.36
N VAL A 84 -12.49 1.43 -7.23
CA VAL A 84 -11.42 2.13 -6.51
C VAL A 84 -10.14 2.17 -7.34
N LEU A 85 -9.76 1.05 -7.95
CA LEU A 85 -8.56 0.98 -8.80
C LEU A 85 -8.68 1.86 -10.04
N ASP A 86 -9.84 1.89 -10.68
CA ASP A 86 -10.04 2.68 -11.90
C ASP A 86 -9.90 4.18 -11.66
N ASN A 87 -10.19 4.66 -10.46
CA ASN A 87 -10.09 6.06 -10.10
C ASN A 87 -8.69 6.46 -9.59
N ALA A 88 -7.83 5.49 -9.28
CA ALA A 88 -6.50 5.76 -8.78
C ALA A 88 -5.56 6.13 -9.93
N LEU A 89 -4.95 7.30 -9.83
CA LEU A 89 -3.99 7.79 -10.83
C LEU A 89 -2.57 7.31 -10.55
N VAL A 90 -2.28 6.98 -9.29
CA VAL A 90 -0.96 6.58 -8.83
C VAL A 90 -1.08 5.38 -7.90
N LEU A 91 -0.25 4.38 -8.12
CA LEU A 91 -0.06 3.25 -7.20
C LEU A 91 1.36 3.31 -6.66
N ILE A 92 1.50 3.31 -5.35
CA ILE A 92 2.80 3.33 -4.68
C ILE A 92 2.99 1.99 -4.00
N VAL A 93 3.94 1.22 -4.50
CA VAL A 93 4.13 -0.19 -4.15
C VAL A 93 5.42 -0.35 -3.36
N PHE A 94 5.32 -0.92 -2.17
CA PHE A 94 6.47 -1.32 -1.36
C PHE A 94 6.66 -2.81 -1.53
N ARG A 95 7.79 -3.22 -2.09
CA ARG A 95 8.09 -4.63 -2.31
C ARG A 95 9.00 -5.13 -1.20
N TRP A 96 8.56 -6.24 -0.59
CA TRP A 96 9.36 -6.93 0.44
C TRP A 96 10.61 -7.58 -0.14
N ASN A 97 10.66 -7.77 -1.46
CA ASN A 97 11.71 -8.51 -2.17
C ASN A 97 11.77 -9.97 -1.71
N ARG A 98 10.59 -10.55 -1.51
CA ARG A 98 10.38 -11.93 -1.12
C ARG A 98 9.19 -12.53 -1.86
N ASN A 99 9.20 -13.85 -1.96
CA ASN A 99 8.05 -14.64 -2.41
C ASN A 99 7.45 -15.33 -1.22
N TYR A 100 6.17 -15.07 -0.95
CA TYR A 100 5.41 -15.76 0.09
C TYR A 100 4.62 -16.87 -0.58
N PRO A 101 4.90 -18.16 -0.25
CA PRO A 101 4.32 -19.29 -0.97
C PRO A 101 2.83 -19.45 -0.65
N SER A 102 1.99 -19.13 -1.63
CA SER A 102 0.56 -19.45 -1.61
C SER A 102 0.02 -19.30 -3.03
N LEU A 103 -0.68 -20.34 -3.49
CA LEU A 103 -1.30 -20.33 -4.82
C LEU A 103 -2.62 -19.57 -4.83
N THR A 104 -3.19 -19.26 -3.67
CA THR A 104 -4.51 -18.65 -3.53
C THR A 104 -4.47 -17.16 -3.19
N ASN A 105 -3.28 -16.56 -3.02
CA ASN A 105 -3.15 -15.14 -2.72
C ASN A 105 -3.60 -14.30 -3.92
N GLU A 106 -4.40 -13.27 -3.64
CA GLU A 106 -4.80 -12.29 -4.64
C GLU A 106 -3.60 -11.44 -5.05
N ARG A 107 -3.53 -11.12 -6.33
CA ARG A 107 -2.43 -10.35 -6.93
C ARG A 107 -2.94 -9.04 -7.49
N LEU A 108 -2.14 -7.99 -7.30
CA LEU A 108 -2.44 -6.69 -7.88
C LEU A 108 -2.07 -6.70 -9.37
N ASN A 109 -3.01 -6.28 -10.21
CA ASN A 109 -2.76 -6.12 -11.64
C ASN A 109 -2.25 -4.70 -11.89
N LEU A 110 -1.03 -4.60 -12.43
CA LEU A 110 -0.38 -3.32 -12.74
C LEU A 110 -0.52 -2.93 -14.22
N ASP A 111 -1.28 -3.67 -15.01
CA ASP A 111 -1.53 -3.36 -16.41
C ASP A 111 -2.21 -1.97 -16.53
N GLY A 112 -1.78 -1.18 -17.49
CA GLY A 112 -2.27 0.18 -17.68
C GLY A 112 -1.55 1.24 -16.87
N TYR A 113 -0.59 0.84 -16.03
CA TYR A 113 0.27 1.74 -15.27
C TYR A 113 1.71 1.64 -15.74
N SER A 114 2.43 2.76 -15.68
CA SER A 114 3.86 2.80 -16.04
C SER A 114 4.68 3.12 -14.79
N LYS A 115 5.74 2.37 -14.56
CA LYS A 115 6.67 2.63 -13.46
C LYS A 115 7.46 3.89 -13.76
N THR A 116 7.33 4.92 -12.91
CA THR A 116 7.96 6.23 -13.10
C THR A 116 9.05 6.53 -12.07
N PHE A 117 9.12 5.75 -11.00
CA PHE A 117 10.08 5.96 -9.93
C PHE A 117 10.36 4.65 -9.22
N VAL A 118 11.61 4.44 -8.82
CA VAL A 118 12.02 3.30 -8.01
C VAL A 118 13.14 3.73 -7.05
N GLU A 119 13.06 3.30 -5.80
CA GLU A 119 14.07 3.55 -4.79
C GLU A 119 14.19 2.35 -3.88
N GLU A 120 15.40 2.01 -3.46
CA GLU A 120 15.65 0.97 -2.48
C GLU A 120 16.06 1.60 -1.16
N PHE A 121 15.62 1.01 -0.05
CA PHE A 121 16.00 1.47 1.29
C PHE A 121 16.08 0.29 2.25
N ALA A 122 16.83 0.50 3.34
CA ALA A 122 16.94 -0.52 4.39
C ALA A 122 15.67 -0.54 5.22
N GLY A 123 15.05 -1.71 5.35
CA GLY A 123 13.88 -1.94 6.20
C GLY A 123 14.28 -2.32 7.61
N ASN A 124 13.28 -2.48 8.46
CA ASN A 124 13.45 -3.00 9.81
C ASN A 124 13.23 -4.52 9.84
N SER A 125 12.21 -5.01 9.14
CA SER A 125 11.91 -6.45 9.04
C SER A 125 12.67 -7.13 7.90
N HIS A 126 13.12 -6.38 6.91
CA HIS A 126 13.82 -6.86 5.73
C HIS A 126 15.04 -5.97 5.47
N GLU A 127 16.13 -6.58 5.03
CA GLU A 127 17.38 -5.86 4.72
C GLU A 127 17.16 -4.79 3.65
N LYS A 128 16.39 -5.14 2.62
CA LYS A 128 16.16 -4.27 1.48
C LYS A 128 14.68 -4.28 1.11
N ILE A 129 14.11 -3.09 1.01
CA ILE A 129 12.75 -2.87 0.56
C ILE A 129 12.82 -1.94 -0.64
N THR A 130 12.02 -2.21 -1.66
CA THR A 130 11.96 -1.39 -2.87
C THR A 130 10.62 -0.69 -2.92
N VAL A 131 10.62 0.65 -3.06
CA VAL A 131 9.40 1.41 -3.35
C VAL A 131 9.37 1.74 -4.82
N GLU A 132 8.22 1.49 -5.45
CA GLU A 132 7.97 1.76 -6.86
C GLU A 132 6.73 2.62 -7.00
N VAL A 133 6.80 3.63 -7.86
CA VAL A 133 5.64 4.48 -8.17
C VAL A 133 5.18 4.17 -9.59
N TYR A 134 3.90 3.85 -9.71
CA TYR A 134 3.24 3.55 -10.99
C TYR A 134 2.22 4.64 -11.29
N ASN A 135 2.31 5.25 -12.45
CA ASN A 135 1.37 6.27 -12.94
C ASN A 135 0.52 5.70 -14.06
N LYS A 136 -0.75 6.08 -14.05
CA LYS A 136 -1.73 5.67 -15.05
C LYS A 136 -1.48 6.35 -16.41
#